data_4f73a9b336b16798d85c7ed402885371
#
_entry.id   4f73a9b336b16798d85c7ed402885371
#
_cell.length_a   1.000
_cell.length_b   1.000
_cell.length_c   1.000
_cell.angle_alpha   90.00
_cell.angle_beta   90.00
_cell.angle_gamma   90.00
#
_symmetry.space_group_name_H-M   'P 1'
#
loop_
_entity.id
_entity.type
_entity.pdbx_description
1 polymer ?
#
loop_
_entity_poly.entity_id
_entity_poly.type
_entity_poly.pdbx_seq_one_letter_code
_entity_poly.pdbx_strand_id
1 'polypeptide(L)'
;MAISKELRDRIKGMTAELRREMWGPSGAPAWGTKFVEIEEQTGEVGDAIACALLSEGLQEQAEAEGHEAGKCSGCGEPIPLEEIAGRLLQAKRGEAVWQESFGRCQRCRKAFFPSLQSLGNYSR
;
A
#
# COMPACT_ATOMS: atom_id res chain seq x y z
N MET A 1 4.85 14.57 -3.99
CA MET A 1 6.11 14.09 -4.57
C MET A 1 5.99 14.05 -6.09
N ALA A 2 6.91 14.69 -6.77
CA ALA A 2 6.95 14.61 -8.23
C ALA A 2 7.75 13.38 -8.66
N ILE A 3 7.28 12.69 -9.69
CA ILE A 3 7.96 11.50 -10.20
C ILE A 3 9.20 11.95 -10.97
N SER A 4 10.37 11.37 -10.65
CA SER A 4 11.61 11.67 -11.35
C SER A 4 11.57 11.17 -12.80
N LYS A 5 12.43 11.73 -13.65
CA LYS A 5 12.53 11.28 -15.03
C LYS A 5 12.98 9.82 -15.10
N GLU A 6 13.92 9.44 -14.24
CA GLU A 6 14.45 8.07 -14.18
C GLU A 6 13.35 7.07 -13.81
N LEU A 7 12.52 7.40 -12.82
CA LEU A 7 11.39 6.54 -12.44
C LEU A 7 10.37 6.47 -13.56
N ARG A 8 10.09 7.60 -14.22
CA ARG A 8 9.14 7.64 -15.33
C ARG A 8 9.61 6.76 -16.49
N ASP A 9 10.90 6.82 -16.83
CA ASP A 9 11.47 5.98 -17.89
C ASP A 9 11.41 4.50 -17.53
N ARG A 10 11.62 4.19 -16.26
CA ARG A 10 11.54 2.81 -15.76
C ARG A 10 10.12 2.27 -15.84
N ILE A 11 9.14 3.09 -15.51
CA ILE A 11 7.73 2.71 -15.63
C ILE A 11 7.41 2.40 -17.09
N LYS A 12 7.87 3.22 -18.02
CA LYS A 12 7.66 2.95 -19.45
C LYS A 12 8.26 1.62 -19.88
N GLY A 13 9.46 1.29 -19.38
CA GLY A 13 10.10 0.01 -19.69
C GLY A 13 9.34 -1.20 -19.14
N MET A 14 8.62 -1.02 -18.05
CA MET A 14 7.87 -2.11 -17.41
C MET A 14 6.52 -2.39 -18.08
N THR A 15 6.04 -1.50 -18.93
CA THR A 15 4.70 -1.66 -19.53
C THR A 15 4.63 -2.76 -20.58
N ALA A 16 5.73 -3.12 -21.21
CA ALA A 16 5.71 -4.09 -22.32
C ALA A 16 5.10 -5.44 -21.92
N GLU A 17 5.52 -5.97 -20.78
CA GLU A 17 5.01 -7.25 -20.27
C GLU A 17 3.55 -7.13 -19.86
N LEU A 18 3.20 -6.06 -19.15
CA LEU A 18 1.82 -5.81 -18.75
C LEU A 18 0.91 -5.68 -19.97
N ARG A 19 1.36 -4.99 -21.01
CA ARG A 19 0.57 -4.84 -22.23
C ARG A 19 0.32 -6.17 -22.92
N ARG A 20 1.30 -7.06 -22.91
CA ARG A 20 1.11 -8.40 -23.48
C ARG A 20 0.12 -9.23 -22.69
N GLU A 21 0.10 -9.09 -21.38
CA GLU A 21 -0.90 -9.76 -20.57
C GLU A 21 -2.31 -9.17 -20.77
N MET A 22 -2.40 -7.86 -20.93
CA MET A 22 -3.69 -7.19 -21.14
C MET A 22 -4.28 -7.46 -22.51
N TRP A 23 -3.46 -7.39 -23.56
CA TRP A 23 -3.93 -7.36 -24.94
C TRP A 23 -3.36 -8.46 -25.85
N GLY A 24 -2.60 -9.38 -25.31
CA GLY A 24 -2.01 -10.48 -26.06
C GLY A 24 -0.62 -10.17 -26.61
N PRO A 25 -0.09 -11.07 -27.45
CA PRO A 25 1.32 -11.03 -27.88
C PRO A 25 1.76 -9.73 -28.53
N SER A 26 0.85 -9.02 -29.21
CA SER A 26 1.20 -7.72 -29.83
C SER A 26 1.46 -6.63 -28.81
N GLY A 27 0.92 -6.77 -27.60
CA GLY A 27 1.04 -5.76 -26.57
C GLY A 27 0.28 -4.47 -26.86
N ALA A 28 -0.74 -4.55 -27.72
CA ALA A 28 -1.53 -3.40 -28.11
C ALA A 28 -3.02 -3.79 -28.21
N PRO A 29 -3.93 -2.86 -27.92
CA PRO A 29 -5.36 -3.15 -28.12
C PRO A 29 -5.67 -3.39 -29.59
N ALA A 30 -6.70 -4.18 -29.86
CA ALA A 30 -7.09 -4.49 -31.21
C ALA A 30 -7.48 -3.23 -31.98
N TRP A 31 -7.15 -3.20 -33.25
CA TRP A 31 -7.52 -2.08 -34.12
C TRP A 31 -9.04 -1.93 -34.13
N GLY A 32 -9.53 -0.73 -33.89
CA GLY A 32 -10.96 -0.45 -33.79
C GLY A 32 -11.52 -0.43 -32.39
N THR A 33 -10.71 -0.78 -31.37
CA THR A 33 -11.15 -0.66 -29.98
C THR A 33 -11.36 0.82 -29.64
N LYS A 34 -12.45 1.13 -28.97
CA LYS A 34 -12.79 2.50 -28.64
C LYS A 34 -11.87 3.04 -27.55
N PHE A 35 -11.56 4.33 -27.63
CA PHE A 35 -10.68 4.97 -26.64
C PHE A 35 -11.18 4.80 -25.20
N VAL A 36 -12.51 4.93 -24.98
CA VAL A 36 -13.07 4.79 -23.65
C VAL A 36 -12.84 3.38 -23.07
N GLU A 37 -12.87 2.36 -23.90
CA GLU A 37 -12.59 0.99 -23.46
C GLU A 37 -11.13 0.80 -23.10
N ILE A 38 -10.24 1.36 -23.91
CA ILE A 38 -8.79 1.33 -23.64
C ILE A 38 -8.49 2.05 -22.33
N GLU A 39 -9.11 3.22 -22.14
CA GLU A 39 -8.95 4.02 -20.93
C GLU A 39 -9.43 3.28 -19.68
N GLU A 40 -10.58 2.60 -19.76
CA GLU A 40 -11.08 1.80 -18.65
C GLU A 40 -10.14 0.64 -18.29
N GLN A 41 -9.65 -0.07 -19.31
CA GLN A 41 -8.74 -1.18 -19.09
C GLN A 41 -7.43 -0.73 -18.45
N THR A 42 -6.85 0.34 -18.96
CA THR A 42 -5.62 0.89 -18.39
C THR A 42 -5.83 1.43 -16.99
N GLY A 43 -7.00 2.04 -16.73
CA GLY A 43 -7.36 2.54 -15.41
C GLY A 43 -7.47 1.42 -14.38
N GLU A 44 -8.08 0.30 -14.74
CA GLU A 44 -8.21 -0.85 -13.84
C GLU A 44 -6.84 -1.43 -13.48
N VAL A 45 -5.98 -1.58 -14.47
CA VAL A 45 -4.61 -2.08 -14.23
C VAL A 45 -3.83 -1.07 -13.41
N GLY A 46 -3.96 0.21 -13.72
CA GLY A 46 -3.30 1.28 -12.96
C GLY A 46 -3.72 1.29 -11.50
N ASP A 47 -5.01 1.13 -11.23
CA ASP A 47 -5.52 1.06 -9.86
C ASP A 47 -5.00 -0.17 -9.11
N ALA A 48 -4.92 -1.31 -9.78
CA ALA A 48 -4.37 -2.54 -9.19
C ALA A 48 -2.89 -2.35 -8.83
N ILE A 49 -2.12 -1.71 -9.71
CA ILE A 49 -0.71 -1.41 -9.45
C ILE A 49 -0.59 -0.44 -8.27
N ALA A 50 -1.42 0.59 -8.23
CA ALA A 50 -1.41 1.56 -7.13
C ALA A 50 -1.71 0.88 -5.79
N CYS A 51 -2.69 -0.02 -5.75
CA CYS A 51 -3.03 -0.78 -4.54
C CYS A 51 -1.89 -1.69 -4.10
N ALA A 52 -1.22 -2.35 -5.05
CA ALA A 52 -0.08 -3.21 -4.75
C ALA A 52 1.08 -2.40 -4.19
N LEU A 53 1.42 -1.28 -4.81
CA LEU A 53 2.49 -0.40 -4.34
C LEU A 53 2.20 0.09 -2.92
N LEU A 54 0.97 0.52 -2.68
CA LEU A 54 0.55 1.04 -1.39
C LEU A 54 0.62 -0.06 -0.31
N SER A 55 0.04 -1.21 -0.59
CA SER A 55 0.00 -2.34 0.35
C SER A 55 1.40 -2.86 0.69
N GLU A 56 2.21 -3.08 -0.33
CA GLU A 56 3.58 -3.57 -0.14
C GLU A 56 4.47 -2.52 0.52
N GLY A 57 4.30 -1.25 0.15
CA GLY A 57 5.02 -0.15 0.78
C GLY A 57 4.70 -0.02 2.27
N LEU A 58 3.43 -0.13 2.63
CA LEU A 58 3.00 -0.09 4.03
C LEU A 58 3.50 -1.31 4.80
N GLN A 59 3.52 -2.48 4.15
CA GLN A 59 4.04 -3.70 4.76
C GLN A 59 5.54 -3.55 5.07
N GLU A 60 6.30 -3.05 4.11
CA GLU A 60 7.74 -2.83 4.29
C GLU A 60 8.02 -1.79 5.38
N GLN A 61 7.24 -0.71 5.41
CA GLN A 61 7.36 0.30 6.45
C GLN A 61 7.08 -0.29 7.83
N ALA A 62 6.03 -1.08 7.95
CA ALA A 62 5.65 -1.70 9.22
C ALA A 62 6.72 -2.67 9.71
N GLU A 63 7.31 -3.45 8.81
CA GLU A 63 8.38 -4.39 9.14
C GLU A 63 9.67 -3.67 9.56
N ALA A 64 10.00 -2.56 8.91
CA ALA A 64 11.21 -1.80 9.21
C ALA A 64 11.13 -1.09 10.56
N GLU A 65 9.95 -0.55 10.90
CA GLU A 65 9.78 0.32 12.08
C GLU A 65 9.03 -0.34 13.23
N GLY A 66 8.38 -1.47 12.99
CA GLY A 66 7.40 -2.06 13.92
C GLY A 66 7.95 -2.97 14.98
N HIS A 67 9.27 -3.10 15.12
CA HIS A 67 9.85 -4.09 16.03
C HIS A 67 10.30 -3.53 17.37
N GLU A 68 10.29 -2.25 17.56
CA GLU A 68 10.69 -1.63 18.81
C GLU A 68 9.49 -1.48 19.75
N ALA A 69 9.77 -1.48 21.05
CA ALA A 69 8.74 -1.26 22.05
C ALA A 69 8.23 0.19 21.94
N GLY A 70 6.92 0.33 21.88
CA GLY A 70 6.29 1.63 21.97
C GLY A 70 6.13 2.07 23.42
N LYS A 71 5.59 3.26 23.61
CA LYS A 71 5.24 3.78 24.94
C LYS A 71 3.74 3.99 25.03
N CYS A 72 3.16 3.62 26.15
CA CYS A 72 1.74 3.84 26.40
C CYS A 72 1.47 5.35 26.49
N SER A 73 0.49 5.82 25.75
CA SER A 73 0.09 7.23 25.78
C SER A 73 -0.57 7.62 27.11
N GLY A 74 -1.05 6.63 27.87
CA GLY A 74 -1.70 6.87 29.15
C GLY A 74 -0.74 6.93 30.33
N CYS A 75 0.26 6.04 30.38
CA CYS A 75 1.14 5.93 31.55
C CYS A 75 2.63 6.00 31.22
N GLY A 76 3.01 6.03 29.95
CA GLY A 76 4.41 6.10 29.53
C GLY A 76 5.20 4.82 29.65
N GLU A 77 4.60 3.72 30.08
CA GLU A 77 5.28 2.44 30.21
C GLU A 77 5.64 1.86 28.84
N PRO A 78 6.78 1.19 28.72
CA PRO A 78 7.13 0.51 27.46
C PRO A 78 6.14 -0.60 27.14
N ILE A 79 5.76 -0.69 25.87
CA ILE A 79 4.84 -1.72 25.38
C ILE A 79 5.58 -2.59 24.39
N PRO A 80 5.81 -3.89 24.69
CA PRO A 80 6.42 -4.77 23.69
C PRO A 80 5.43 -5.04 22.55
N LEU A 81 5.92 -4.98 21.30
CA LEU A 81 5.12 -5.17 20.11
C LEU A 81 5.20 -6.65 19.68
N GLU A 82 4.47 -7.51 20.36
CA GLU A 82 4.55 -8.95 20.20
C GLU A 82 3.40 -9.55 19.39
N GLU A 83 2.36 -8.79 19.13
CA GLU A 83 1.18 -9.27 18.42
C GLU A 83 1.16 -8.70 17.00
N ILE A 84 0.47 -9.38 16.09
CA ILE A 84 0.35 -8.97 14.69
C ILE A 84 -1.13 -8.82 14.35
N ALA A 85 -1.46 -7.72 13.71
CA ALA A 85 -2.83 -7.46 13.24
C ALA A 85 -2.81 -7.15 11.74
N GLY A 86 -3.79 -7.69 11.03
CA GLY A 86 -4.05 -7.33 9.66
C GLY A 86 -4.81 -6.00 9.60
N ARG A 87 -4.49 -5.18 8.61
CA ARG A 87 -5.16 -3.91 8.36
C ARG A 87 -5.70 -3.87 6.95
N LEU A 88 -6.86 -3.26 6.82
CA LEU A 88 -7.49 -3.00 5.54
C LEU A 88 -8.02 -1.58 5.57
N LEU A 89 -7.53 -0.73 4.67
CA LEU A 89 -7.99 0.65 4.57
C LEU A 89 -8.46 0.94 3.15
N GLN A 90 -9.56 1.65 3.04
CA GLN A 90 -10.04 2.12 1.76
C GLN A 90 -9.21 3.32 1.32
N ALA A 91 -8.52 3.17 0.20
CA ALA A 91 -7.72 4.24 -0.40
C ALA A 91 -8.41 4.80 -1.64
N LYS A 92 -7.82 5.80 -2.26
CA LYS A 92 -8.41 6.45 -3.44
C LYS A 92 -8.61 5.50 -4.62
N ARG A 93 -7.72 4.52 -4.78
CA ARG A 93 -7.72 3.63 -5.94
C ARG A 93 -8.06 2.19 -5.61
N GLY A 94 -8.53 1.95 -4.41
CA GLY A 94 -8.91 0.63 -3.94
C GLY A 94 -8.46 0.40 -2.52
N GLU A 95 -8.31 -0.86 -2.13
CA GLU A 95 -7.99 -1.20 -0.76
C GLU A 95 -6.48 -1.38 -0.56
N ALA A 96 -5.98 -0.90 0.57
CA ALA A 96 -4.63 -1.18 1.04
C ALA A 96 -4.72 -2.24 2.13
N VAL A 97 -3.90 -3.28 2.03
CA VAL A 97 -3.91 -4.39 2.98
C VAL A 97 -2.48 -4.65 3.44
N TRP A 98 -2.26 -4.67 4.74
CA TRP A 98 -0.94 -5.00 5.30
C TRP A 98 -1.09 -5.56 6.71
N GLN A 99 0.01 -6.07 7.25
CA GLN A 99 0.08 -6.54 8.63
C GLN A 99 1.02 -5.65 9.41
N GLU A 100 0.67 -5.38 10.64
CA GLU A 100 1.51 -4.56 11.52
C GLU A 100 1.66 -5.20 12.88
N SER A 101 2.79 -4.92 13.54
CA SER A 101 3.00 -5.31 14.92
C SER A 101 2.30 -4.35 15.85
N PHE A 102 1.75 -4.86 16.93
CA PHE A 102 1.15 -4.04 17.95
C PHE A 102 1.36 -4.65 19.34
N GLY A 103 1.09 -3.86 20.37
CA GLY A 103 1.15 -4.33 21.74
C GLY A 103 0.06 -3.70 22.57
N ARG A 104 -0.12 -4.25 23.77
CA ARG A 104 -1.08 -3.73 24.74
C ARG A 104 -0.37 -3.36 26.02
N CYS A 105 -0.71 -2.21 26.59
CA CYS A 105 -0.21 -1.82 27.90
C CYS A 105 -0.92 -2.67 28.95
N GLN A 106 -0.13 -3.41 29.74
CA GLN A 106 -0.65 -4.26 30.82
C GLN A 106 -1.36 -3.45 31.89
N ARG A 107 -0.91 -2.23 32.11
CA ARG A 107 -1.41 -1.35 33.14
C ARG A 107 -2.70 -0.62 32.72
N CYS A 108 -2.68 -0.02 31.52
CA CYS A 108 -3.80 0.76 31.01
C CYS A 108 -4.72 -0.02 30.10
N ARG A 109 -4.28 -1.20 29.65
CA ARG A 109 -4.98 -2.07 28.71
C ARG A 109 -5.27 -1.43 27.36
N LYS A 110 -4.56 -0.35 27.02
CA LYS A 110 -4.66 0.29 25.71
C LYS A 110 -3.75 -0.40 24.71
N ALA A 111 -4.26 -0.57 23.49
CA ALA A 111 -3.46 -1.09 22.40
C ALA A 111 -2.66 0.03 21.77
N PHE A 112 -1.46 -0.29 21.29
CA PHE A 112 -0.58 0.66 20.61
C PHE A 112 -0.22 0.10 19.23
N PHE A 113 -0.54 0.87 18.19
CA PHE A 113 -0.34 0.50 16.78
C PHE A 113 0.59 1.52 16.14
N PRO A 114 1.92 1.30 16.18
CA PRO A 114 2.86 2.29 15.68
C PRO A 114 2.70 2.61 14.19
N SER A 115 2.33 1.63 13.38
CA SER A 115 2.12 1.85 11.96
C SER A 115 0.96 2.81 11.70
N LEU A 116 -0.19 2.59 12.32
CA LEU A 116 -1.34 3.49 12.19
C LEU A 116 -1.05 4.88 12.73
N GLN A 117 -0.32 4.96 13.84
CA GLN A 117 0.05 6.23 14.44
C GLN A 117 0.97 7.02 13.51
N SER A 118 1.92 6.35 12.88
CA SER A 118 2.83 6.95 11.90
C SER A 118 2.09 7.53 10.70
N LEU A 119 0.99 6.89 10.30
CA LEU A 119 0.19 7.35 9.16
C LEU A 119 -0.67 8.57 9.48
N GLY A 120 -0.77 8.93 10.74
CA GLY A 120 -1.53 10.10 11.18
C GLY A 120 -3.03 9.83 11.26
N ASN A 121 -3.83 10.92 11.30
CA ASN A 121 -5.28 10.83 11.37
C ASN A 121 -5.85 10.35 10.04
N TYR A 122 -5.98 9.06 9.91
CA TYR A 122 -6.50 8.44 8.72
C TYR A 122 -7.93 8.00 8.99
N SER A 123 -8.90 8.84 8.65
CA SER A 123 -10.31 8.52 8.78
C SER A 123 -11.00 8.63 7.44
N ARG A 124 -11.68 7.58 7.06
CA ARG A 124 -12.49 7.56 5.84
C ARG A 124 -13.75 6.76 6.08
#